data_73dfed16f3455cba22e89a2114f6ffea
#
_entry.id   73dfed16f3455cba22e89a2114f6ffea
#
_cell.length_a   1.000
_cell.length_b   1.000
_cell.length_c   1.000
_cell.angle_alpha   90.00
_cell.angle_beta   90.00
_cell.angle_gamma   90.00
#
_symmetry.space_group_name_H-M   'P 1'
#
loop_
_entity.id
_entity.type
_entity.pdbx_description
1 polymer ?
#
loop_
_entity_poly.entity_id
_entity_poly.type
_entity_poly.pdbx_seq_one_letter_code
_entity_poly.pdbx_strand_id
1 'polypeptide(L)'
;MKIVIIEDERDLGVLMRNFLVRQLNIKTPEGNVRVVGSLTEGLECVREMSPDWIFIDNNLPDGKGVEAIRQIREVHPGKNAKVVMMSAMTNLRDEAFRNGADFFLDKPISFVEVKNIFTKPANDI
;
A
#
# COMPACT_ATOMS: atom_id res chain seq x y z
N MET A 1 5.19 9.67 9.97
CA MET A 1 4.36 8.75 9.19
C MET A 1 5.24 7.73 8.49
N LYS A 2 4.90 6.47 8.59
CA LYS A 2 5.66 5.38 7.97
C LYS A 2 4.81 4.70 6.92
N ILE A 3 5.37 4.50 5.72
CA ILE A 3 4.65 3.96 4.56
C ILE A 3 5.47 2.86 3.91
N VAL A 4 4.83 1.74 3.58
CA VAL A 4 5.43 0.66 2.79
C VAL A 4 4.68 0.60 1.47
N ILE A 5 5.42 0.55 0.37
CA ILE A 5 4.87 0.41 -0.97
C ILE A 5 5.38 -0.93 -1.53
N ILE A 6 4.48 -1.87 -1.75
CA ILE A 6 4.82 -3.20 -2.27
C ILE A 6 4.42 -3.22 -3.74
N GLU A 7 5.41 -2.98 -4.61
CA GLU A 7 5.21 -2.81 -6.04
C GLU A 7 6.45 -3.27 -6.79
N ASP A 8 6.31 -4.24 -7.69
CA ASP A 8 7.47 -4.76 -8.42
C ASP A 8 7.84 -3.90 -9.64
N GLU A 9 6.95 -3.04 -10.10
CA GLU A 9 7.28 -2.07 -11.13
C GLU A 9 8.04 -0.92 -10.47
N ARG A 10 9.36 -0.98 -10.58
CA ARG A 10 10.24 -0.09 -9.84
C ARG A 10 9.96 1.39 -10.07
N ASP A 11 9.76 1.78 -11.33
CA ASP A 11 9.54 3.19 -11.66
C ASP A 11 8.28 3.72 -11.02
N LEU A 12 7.20 2.95 -11.03
CA LEU A 12 5.95 3.35 -10.39
C LEU A 12 6.15 3.47 -8.88
N GLY A 13 6.83 2.51 -8.27
CA GLY A 13 7.09 2.55 -6.83
C GLY A 13 7.87 3.80 -6.43
N VAL A 14 8.91 4.15 -7.19
CA VAL A 14 9.73 5.32 -6.92
C VAL A 14 8.92 6.61 -7.12
N LEU A 15 8.11 6.68 -8.17
CA LEU A 15 7.26 7.85 -8.41
C LEU A 15 6.27 8.06 -7.28
N MET A 16 5.65 6.99 -6.81
CA MET A 16 4.72 7.05 -5.68
C MET A 16 5.42 7.52 -4.41
N ARG A 17 6.60 6.96 -4.13
CA ARG A 17 7.39 7.34 -2.96
C ARG A 17 7.70 8.84 -2.99
N ASN A 18 8.19 9.32 -4.13
CA ASN A 18 8.55 10.74 -4.26
C ASN A 18 7.33 11.65 -4.10
N PHE A 19 6.21 11.25 -4.67
CA PHE A 19 4.97 12.01 -4.54
C PHE A 19 4.54 12.08 -3.07
N LEU A 20 4.52 10.95 -2.37
CA LEU A 20 4.08 10.87 -0.98
C LEU A 20 5.01 11.65 -0.05
N VAL A 21 6.31 11.55 -0.27
CA VAL A 21 7.28 12.29 0.53
C VAL A 21 6.99 13.80 0.46
N ARG A 22 6.75 14.30 -0.75
CA ARG A 22 6.45 15.73 -0.93
C ARG A 22 5.08 16.11 -0.40
N GLN A 23 4.08 15.29 -0.71
CA GLN A 23 2.69 15.59 -0.35
C GLN A 23 2.48 15.61 1.16
N LEU A 24 3.16 14.71 1.86
CA LEU A 24 3.02 14.56 3.31
C LEU A 24 4.15 15.23 4.07
N ASN A 25 5.04 15.91 3.37
CA ASN A 25 6.17 16.63 3.95
C ASN A 25 7.02 15.75 4.87
N ILE A 26 7.39 14.57 4.37
CA ILE A 26 8.22 13.63 5.12
C ILE A 26 9.68 14.03 4.96
N LYS A 27 10.35 14.36 6.07
CA LYS A 27 11.69 14.94 6.03
C LYS A 27 12.81 13.91 5.85
N THR A 28 12.60 12.68 6.29
CA THR A 28 13.61 11.61 6.20
C THR A 28 13.00 10.40 5.51
N PRO A 29 12.90 10.44 4.17
CA PRO A 29 12.18 9.39 3.43
C PRO A 29 12.79 8.01 3.51
N GLU A 30 14.10 7.89 3.66
CA GLU A 30 14.79 6.60 3.64
C GLU A 30 14.32 5.67 4.76
N GLY A 31 13.98 6.22 5.91
CA GLY A 31 13.52 5.42 7.03
C GLY A 31 12.00 5.31 7.12
N ASN A 32 11.28 6.20 6.44
CA ASN A 32 9.84 6.33 6.63
C ASN A 32 9.00 5.90 5.43
N VAL A 33 9.55 5.88 4.23
CA VAL A 33 8.85 5.39 3.05
C VAL A 33 9.75 4.39 2.34
N ARG A 34 9.33 3.13 2.31
CA ARG A 34 10.09 2.07 1.65
C ARG A 34 9.30 1.47 0.51
N VAL A 35 10.01 1.23 -0.60
CA VAL A 35 9.48 0.53 -1.77
C VAL A 35 10.15 -0.82 -1.84
N VAL A 36 9.35 -1.89 -1.88
CA VAL A 36 9.85 -3.26 -2.02
C VAL A 36 9.11 -3.94 -3.16
N GLY A 37 9.73 -4.96 -3.74
CA GLY A 37 9.24 -5.56 -4.97
C GLY A 37 8.59 -6.93 -4.83
N SER A 38 8.40 -7.43 -3.62
CA SER A 38 7.84 -8.77 -3.41
C SER A 38 7.02 -8.82 -2.13
N LEU A 39 6.17 -9.84 -2.02
CA LEU A 39 5.39 -10.06 -0.80
C LEU A 39 6.29 -10.39 0.38
N THR A 40 7.31 -11.21 0.15
CA THR A 40 8.25 -11.58 1.22
C THR A 40 8.90 -10.35 1.83
N GLU A 41 9.44 -9.47 0.98
CA GLU A 41 10.04 -8.23 1.45
C GLU A 41 9.00 -7.31 2.10
N GLY A 42 7.80 -7.28 1.53
CA GLY A 42 6.71 -6.47 2.07
C GLY A 42 6.33 -6.87 3.48
N LEU A 43 6.18 -8.17 3.72
CA LEU A 43 5.83 -8.66 5.05
C LEU A 43 6.94 -8.38 6.07
N GLU A 44 8.21 -8.50 5.65
CA GLU A 44 9.33 -8.14 6.51
C GLU A 44 9.28 -6.67 6.90
N CYS A 45 9.05 -5.79 5.91
CA CYS A 45 8.95 -4.35 6.17
C CYS A 45 7.80 -4.03 7.12
N VAL A 46 6.66 -4.69 6.96
CA VAL A 46 5.51 -4.46 7.83
C VAL A 46 5.85 -4.83 9.28
N ARG A 47 6.55 -5.95 9.47
CA ARG A 47 6.97 -6.37 10.82
C ARG A 47 7.96 -5.37 11.44
N GLU A 48 8.94 -4.94 10.64
CA GLU A 48 10.01 -4.06 11.13
C GLU A 48 9.55 -2.63 11.40
N MET A 49 8.75 -2.10 10.48
CA MET A 49 8.40 -0.67 10.50
C MET A 49 7.12 -0.38 11.27
N SER A 50 6.21 -1.33 11.38
CA SER A 50 4.85 -1.08 11.87
C SER A 50 4.26 0.14 11.16
N PRO A 51 4.09 0.08 9.83
CA PRO A 51 3.73 1.28 9.07
C PRO A 51 2.31 1.74 9.34
N ASP A 52 2.07 3.02 9.03
CA ASP A 52 0.74 3.62 9.11
C ASP A 52 -0.06 3.36 7.83
N TRP A 53 0.63 3.25 6.71
CA TRP A 53 0.02 3.00 5.40
C TRP A 53 0.79 1.94 4.65
N ILE A 54 0.05 1.06 3.96
CA ILE A 54 0.62 0.01 3.12
C ILE A 54 -0.08 0.07 1.76
N PHE A 55 0.69 0.33 0.71
CA PHE A 55 0.20 0.24 -0.66
C PHE A 55 0.68 -1.09 -1.23
N ILE A 56 -0.22 -1.87 -1.80
CA ILE A 56 0.12 -3.20 -2.31
C ILE A 56 -0.47 -3.45 -3.70
N ASP A 57 0.41 -3.82 -4.64
CA ASP A 57 0.00 -4.25 -5.97
C ASP A 57 -0.50 -5.69 -5.93
N ASN A 58 -1.40 -6.04 -6.83
CA ASN A 58 -1.91 -7.41 -6.88
C ASN A 58 -0.92 -8.38 -7.52
N ASN A 59 -0.23 -7.96 -8.59
CA ASN A 59 0.65 -8.86 -9.33
C ASN A 59 2.09 -8.73 -8.87
N LEU A 60 2.49 -9.61 -7.95
CA LEU A 60 3.83 -9.63 -7.41
C LEU A 60 4.52 -10.95 -7.78
N PRO A 61 5.85 -10.98 -7.83
CA PRO A 61 6.56 -12.18 -8.30
C PRO A 61 6.31 -13.41 -7.45
N ASP A 62 6.01 -13.24 -6.17
CA ASP A 62 5.82 -14.35 -5.25
C ASP A 62 4.39 -14.49 -4.73
N GLY A 63 3.42 -13.88 -5.40
CA GLY A 63 2.02 -14.10 -5.06
C GLY A 63 1.09 -12.97 -5.45
N LYS A 64 -0.15 -13.09 -5.01
CA LYS A 64 -1.20 -12.10 -5.28
C LYS A 64 -1.40 -11.21 -4.07
N GLY A 65 -1.34 -9.90 -4.30
CA GLY A 65 -1.52 -8.92 -3.22
C GLY A 65 -2.88 -9.04 -2.55
N VAL A 66 -3.94 -9.28 -3.32
CA VAL A 66 -5.29 -9.39 -2.76
C VAL A 66 -5.37 -10.52 -1.72
N GLU A 67 -4.63 -11.61 -1.93
CA GLU A 67 -4.61 -12.74 -0.99
C GLU A 67 -3.73 -12.45 0.23
N ALA A 68 -2.73 -11.59 0.06
CA ALA A 68 -1.78 -11.29 1.12
C ALA A 68 -2.31 -10.30 2.15
N ILE A 69 -3.40 -9.59 1.87
CA ILE A 69 -3.92 -8.57 2.77
C ILE A 69 -4.22 -9.14 4.16
N ARG A 70 -4.77 -10.34 4.22
CA ARG A 70 -5.05 -10.99 5.51
C ARG A 70 -3.79 -11.24 6.31
N GLN A 71 -2.72 -11.70 5.64
CA GLN A 71 -1.42 -11.91 6.31
C GLN A 71 -0.85 -10.61 6.83
N ILE A 72 -1.00 -9.53 6.06
CA ILE A 72 -0.55 -8.21 6.49
C ILE A 72 -1.26 -7.80 7.78
N ARG A 73 -2.58 -8.02 7.84
CA ARG A 73 -3.33 -7.70 9.05
C ARG A 73 -2.88 -8.52 10.26
N GLU A 74 -2.49 -9.77 10.03
CA GLU A 74 -2.04 -10.64 11.11
C GLU A 74 -0.67 -10.26 11.65
N VAL A 75 0.26 -9.85 10.78
CA VAL A 75 1.63 -9.54 11.19
C VAL A 75 1.80 -8.11 11.70
N HIS A 76 0.86 -7.23 11.41
CA HIS A 76 0.96 -5.84 11.84
C HIS A 76 0.56 -5.73 13.31
N PRO A 77 1.47 -5.34 14.20
CA PRO A 77 1.22 -5.41 15.65
C PRO A 77 0.00 -4.62 16.11
N GLY A 78 -0.21 -3.44 15.57
CA GLY A 78 -1.33 -2.59 15.97
C GLY A 78 -2.60 -2.83 15.19
N LYS A 79 -2.51 -3.51 14.07
CA LYS A 79 -3.62 -3.75 13.13
C LYS A 79 -4.33 -2.47 12.70
N ASN A 80 -3.63 -1.34 12.78
CA ASN A 80 -4.20 -0.02 12.51
C ASN A 80 -3.74 0.57 11.18
N ALA A 81 -2.88 -0.14 10.45
CA ALA A 81 -2.40 0.36 9.16
C ALA A 81 -3.54 0.47 8.17
N LYS A 82 -3.54 1.52 7.38
CA LYS A 82 -4.44 1.63 6.24
C LYS A 82 -3.83 0.85 5.09
N VAL A 83 -4.58 -0.05 4.50
CA VAL A 83 -4.12 -0.86 3.38
C VAL A 83 -4.81 -0.39 2.11
N VAL A 84 -4.01 -0.04 1.12
CA VAL A 84 -4.46 0.42 -0.19
C VAL A 84 -4.10 -0.62 -1.23
N MET A 85 -5.09 -1.24 -1.82
CA MET A 85 -4.89 -2.20 -2.91
C MET A 85 -4.80 -1.47 -4.23
N MET A 86 -3.84 -1.87 -5.08
CA MET A 86 -3.66 -1.30 -6.41
C MET A 86 -3.77 -2.39 -7.46
N SER A 87 -4.64 -2.23 -8.46
CA SER A 87 -4.79 -3.23 -9.50
C SER A 87 -5.48 -2.66 -10.73
N ALA A 88 -5.11 -3.18 -11.92
CA ALA A 88 -5.85 -2.92 -13.14
C ALA A 88 -7.13 -3.78 -13.23
N MET A 89 -7.26 -4.77 -12.34
CA MET A 89 -8.40 -5.69 -12.32
C MET A 89 -9.46 -5.18 -11.34
N THR A 90 -10.39 -4.38 -11.85
CA THR A 90 -11.43 -3.76 -11.01
C THR A 90 -12.35 -4.79 -10.35
N ASN A 91 -12.45 -5.99 -10.92
CA ASN A 91 -13.25 -7.06 -10.32
C ASN A 91 -12.67 -7.59 -9.00
N LEU A 92 -11.44 -7.22 -8.64
CA LEU A 92 -10.85 -7.60 -7.37
C LEU A 92 -11.23 -6.67 -6.22
N ARG A 93 -11.95 -5.60 -6.50
CA ARG A 93 -12.28 -4.58 -5.52
C ARG A 93 -13.01 -5.16 -4.30
N ASP A 94 -14.08 -5.92 -4.54
CA ASP A 94 -14.87 -6.48 -3.45
C ASP A 94 -14.07 -7.47 -2.62
N GLU A 95 -13.29 -8.31 -3.26
CA GLU A 95 -12.44 -9.27 -2.56
C GLU A 95 -11.39 -8.55 -1.71
N ALA A 96 -10.79 -7.49 -2.24
CA ALA A 96 -9.80 -6.72 -1.49
C ALA A 96 -10.41 -6.16 -0.21
N PHE A 97 -11.60 -5.57 -0.28
CA PHE A 97 -12.25 -5.05 0.92
C PHE A 97 -12.64 -6.15 1.89
N ARG A 98 -13.12 -7.28 1.40
CA ARG A 98 -13.43 -8.43 2.27
C ARG A 98 -12.20 -8.93 3.01
N ASN A 99 -11.02 -8.84 2.38
CA ASN A 99 -9.77 -9.30 2.97
C ASN A 99 -9.14 -8.26 3.90
N GLY A 100 -9.68 -7.06 3.96
CA GLY A 100 -9.23 -6.07 4.91
C GLY A 100 -8.62 -4.80 4.33
N ALA A 101 -8.71 -4.59 3.02
CA ALA A 101 -8.26 -3.34 2.42
C ALA A 101 -9.17 -2.19 2.86
N ASP A 102 -8.59 -1.02 3.03
CA ASP A 102 -9.34 0.20 3.35
C ASP A 102 -9.66 0.99 2.08
N PHE A 103 -8.82 0.89 1.07
CA PHE A 103 -8.98 1.61 -0.20
C PHE A 103 -8.57 0.74 -1.36
N PHE A 104 -9.09 1.06 -2.55
CA PHE A 104 -8.73 0.41 -3.79
C PHE A 104 -8.45 1.47 -4.84
N LEU A 105 -7.28 1.41 -5.47
CA LEU A 105 -6.90 2.31 -6.55
C LEU A 105 -6.77 1.54 -7.86
N ASP A 106 -7.44 2.02 -8.89
CA ASP A 106 -7.34 1.43 -10.21
C ASP A 106 -6.02 1.85 -10.88
N LYS A 107 -5.38 0.91 -11.58
CA LYS A 107 -4.24 1.25 -12.43
C LYS A 107 -4.75 1.63 -13.82
N PRO A 108 -4.14 2.62 -14.47
CA PRO A 108 -2.97 3.39 -14.05
C PRO A 108 -3.27 4.32 -12.89
N ILE A 109 -2.31 4.42 -11.97
CA ILE A 109 -2.50 5.15 -10.73
C ILE A 109 -2.65 6.66 -10.99
N SER A 110 -3.69 7.24 -10.40
CA SER A 110 -3.89 8.69 -10.40
C SER A 110 -3.34 9.25 -9.08
N PHE A 111 -2.37 10.14 -9.17
CA PHE A 111 -1.81 10.75 -7.96
C PHE A 111 -2.78 11.70 -7.27
N VAL A 112 -3.78 12.21 -8.00
CA VAL A 112 -4.88 12.95 -7.38
C VAL A 112 -5.67 12.03 -6.45
N GLU A 113 -5.96 10.81 -6.91
CA GLU A 113 -6.65 9.83 -6.05
C GLU A 113 -5.78 9.41 -4.86
N VAL A 114 -4.48 9.24 -5.07
CA VAL A 114 -3.55 8.93 -3.98
C VAL A 114 -3.60 10.03 -2.92
N LYS A 115 -3.58 11.29 -3.35
CA LYS A 115 -3.70 12.40 -2.42
C LYS A 115 -5.02 12.37 -1.66
N ASN A 116 -6.10 12.11 -2.38
CA ASN A 116 -7.44 12.17 -1.81
C ASN A 116 -7.69 11.14 -0.72
N ILE A 117 -7.10 9.95 -0.82
CA ILE A 117 -7.35 8.91 0.19
C ILE A 117 -6.85 9.31 1.58
N PHE A 118 -5.88 10.21 1.67
CA PHE A 118 -5.37 10.68 2.96
C PHE A 118 -6.34 11.65 3.65
N THR A 119 -7.34 12.14 2.93
CA THR A 119 -8.33 13.06 3.48
C THR A 119 -9.71 12.43 3.62
N LYS A 120 -9.88 11.16 3.23
CA LYS A 120 -11.16 10.45 3.29
C LYS A 120 -11.13 9.42 4.40
N PRO A 121 -12.27 9.21 5.09
CA PRO A 121 -12.40 8.05 5.97
C PRO A 121 -12.30 6.76 5.18
N ALA A 122 -11.72 5.72 5.78
CA ALA A 122 -11.66 4.40 5.16
C ALA A 122 -13.08 3.88 4.92
N ASN A 123 -13.30 3.26 3.75
CA ASN A 123 -14.60 2.73 3.34
C ASN A 123 -15.71 3.78 3.36
N ASP A 124 -15.38 4.99 3.02
CA ASP A 124 -16.34 6.07 2.89
C ASP A 124 -17.34 5.74 1.77
N ILE A 125 -18.59 5.87 2.08
CA ILE A 125 -19.68 5.55 1.16
C ILE A 125 -20.41 6.81 0.76
#